data_c9658cd95a9373852b4a9a24f1aee790
#
_entry.id   c9658cd95a9373852b4a9a24f1aee790
#
_cell.length_a   1.000
_cell.length_b   1.000
_cell.length_c   1.000
_cell.angle_alpha   90.00
_cell.angle_beta   90.00
_cell.angle_gamma   90.00
#
_symmetry.space_group_name_H-M   'P 1'
#
loop_
_entity.id
_entity.type
_entity.pdbx_description
1 polymer ?
#
loop_
_entity_poly.entity_id
_entity_poly.type
_entity_poly.pdbx_seq_one_letter_code
_entity_poly.pdbx_strand_id
1 'polypeptide(L)'
;MRTLVTGASGFVGGALCAQLIQRGHDVGALVRRPGSEPTGTRAVAGDLTDGPSLSAAIATERPDCVIHLAAEIASQRSERKIHAVNVEGTARLLKACLGLAPPGRAAEGPRVVFASTVVTGDAHGALLTEDTPLPVETPYGRSKQEGERMVLESGLPAVVIRPSHVYGSGGWYASELVAGLRRPGRLAVIGSGKNLWDVVHVHDVAHALVLGAEQAPAGSLYHVVDDQPITFYDFMALTAEKLGVGAPRRAPVWLARLIAGQNAVDAAVRSARSSNAKIRRELGWEPRYPTAETGVADAVSGL
;
A
#
# COMPACT_ATOMS: atom_id res chain seq x y z
N MET A 1 -16.44 15.35 -2.88
CA MET A 1 -15.33 16.06 -3.56
C MET A 1 -14.92 15.30 -4.81
N ARG A 2 -14.27 15.97 -5.76
CA ARG A 2 -13.69 15.33 -6.95
C ARG A 2 -12.35 14.72 -6.58
N THR A 3 -12.26 13.40 -6.65
CA THR A 3 -11.07 12.65 -6.20
C THR A 3 -10.46 11.90 -7.38
N LEU A 4 -9.18 12.14 -7.68
CA LEU A 4 -8.44 11.38 -8.67
C LEU A 4 -7.61 10.30 -7.98
N VAL A 5 -7.75 9.06 -8.42
CA VAL A 5 -7.00 7.91 -7.87
C VAL A 5 -6.02 7.40 -8.91
N THR A 6 -4.72 7.44 -8.62
CA THR A 6 -3.72 6.73 -9.42
C THR A 6 -3.56 5.31 -8.89
N GLY A 7 -3.34 4.34 -9.77
CA GLY A 7 -3.31 2.93 -9.36
C GLY A 7 -4.70 2.37 -9.01
N ALA A 8 -5.76 3.01 -9.47
CA ALA A 8 -7.15 2.65 -9.22
C ALA A 8 -7.49 1.19 -9.62
N SER A 9 -6.93 0.68 -10.71
CA SER A 9 -7.12 -0.70 -11.18
C SER A 9 -6.34 -1.75 -10.37
N GLY A 10 -5.53 -1.32 -9.40
CA GLY A 10 -4.79 -2.20 -8.51
C GLY A 10 -5.65 -2.76 -7.38
N PHE A 11 -5.08 -3.67 -6.57
CA PHE A 11 -5.76 -4.35 -5.48
C PHE A 11 -6.34 -3.36 -4.43
N VAL A 12 -5.52 -2.47 -3.89
CA VAL A 12 -5.98 -1.43 -2.95
C VAL A 12 -6.87 -0.41 -3.65
N GLY A 13 -6.55 -0.08 -4.91
CA GLY A 13 -7.28 0.91 -5.70
C GLY A 13 -8.74 0.55 -5.91
N GLY A 14 -9.04 -0.72 -6.22
CA GLY A 14 -10.42 -1.18 -6.39
C GLY A 14 -11.25 -1.04 -5.11
N ALA A 15 -10.71 -1.46 -3.95
CA ALA A 15 -11.36 -1.32 -2.66
C ALA A 15 -11.56 0.16 -2.26
N LEU A 16 -10.55 1.00 -2.54
CA LEU A 16 -10.61 2.43 -2.28
C LEU A 16 -11.70 3.11 -3.13
N CYS A 17 -11.70 2.87 -4.45
CA CYS A 17 -12.69 3.47 -5.35
C CYS A 17 -14.12 3.13 -4.92
N ALA A 18 -14.38 1.86 -4.55
CA ALA A 18 -15.69 1.45 -4.06
C ALA A 18 -16.12 2.24 -2.80
N GLN A 19 -15.22 2.42 -1.83
CA GLN A 19 -15.52 3.19 -0.61
C GLN A 19 -15.72 4.69 -0.89
N LEU A 20 -14.90 5.29 -1.76
CA LEU A 20 -15.06 6.70 -2.15
C LEU A 20 -16.42 6.95 -2.81
N ILE A 21 -16.84 6.05 -3.72
CA ILE A 21 -18.16 6.14 -4.38
C ILE A 21 -19.28 6.03 -3.36
N GLN A 22 -19.21 5.06 -2.44
CA GLN A 22 -20.21 4.90 -1.35
C GLN A 22 -20.32 6.14 -0.47
N ARG A 23 -19.25 6.92 -0.34
CA ARG A 23 -19.22 8.18 0.43
C ARG A 23 -19.57 9.42 -0.41
N GLY A 24 -19.99 9.22 -1.67
CA GLY A 24 -20.47 10.29 -2.54
C GLY A 24 -19.36 11.13 -3.21
N HIS A 25 -18.14 10.58 -3.33
CA HIS A 25 -17.10 11.25 -4.13
C HIS A 25 -17.34 11.08 -5.63
N ASP A 26 -16.98 12.09 -6.42
CA ASP A 26 -16.82 11.99 -7.88
C ASP A 26 -15.41 11.43 -8.15
N VAL A 27 -15.32 10.14 -8.52
CA VAL A 27 -14.05 9.42 -8.59
C VAL A 27 -13.56 9.29 -10.02
N GLY A 28 -12.46 9.97 -10.33
CA GLY A 28 -11.64 9.75 -11.52
C GLY A 28 -10.57 8.69 -11.25
N ALA A 29 -10.47 7.69 -12.12
CA ALA A 29 -9.43 6.69 -12.09
C ALA A 29 -8.37 6.99 -13.16
N LEU A 30 -7.14 7.35 -12.73
CA LEU A 30 -6.03 7.53 -13.67
C LEU A 30 -5.59 6.16 -14.20
N VAL A 31 -5.82 5.92 -15.48
CA VAL A 31 -5.53 4.65 -16.16
C VAL A 31 -4.74 4.87 -17.43
N ARG A 32 -3.83 3.95 -17.73
CA ARG A 32 -3.07 3.96 -18.98
C ARG A 32 -3.92 3.58 -20.19
N ARG A 33 -4.97 2.80 -19.96
CA ARG A 33 -5.90 2.31 -20.99
C ARG A 33 -7.32 2.47 -20.46
N PRO A 34 -8.15 3.30 -21.08
CA PRO A 34 -9.59 3.35 -20.79
C PRO A 34 -10.21 1.96 -20.92
N GLY A 35 -11.15 1.64 -20.02
CA GLY A 35 -11.75 0.31 -19.90
C GLY A 35 -11.08 -0.58 -18.83
N SER A 36 -10.01 -0.12 -18.17
CA SER A 36 -9.38 -0.80 -17.03
C SER A 36 -9.71 -0.17 -15.68
N GLU A 37 -10.51 0.87 -15.66
CA GLU A 37 -10.96 1.55 -14.45
C GLU A 37 -11.96 0.68 -13.65
N PRO A 38 -11.97 0.81 -12.31
CA PRO A 38 -12.99 0.16 -11.47
C PRO A 38 -14.41 0.62 -11.82
N THR A 39 -15.37 -0.27 -11.67
CA THR A 39 -16.79 0.01 -11.89
C THR A 39 -17.25 1.23 -11.07
N GLY A 40 -18.01 2.12 -11.71
CA GLY A 40 -18.53 3.33 -11.07
C GLY A 40 -17.55 4.51 -11.02
N THR A 41 -16.31 4.33 -11.50
CA THR A 41 -15.35 5.41 -11.66
C THR A 41 -15.34 5.95 -13.09
N ARG A 42 -14.83 7.15 -13.28
CA ARG A 42 -14.62 7.75 -14.59
C ARG A 42 -13.17 7.53 -15.04
N ALA A 43 -12.98 6.99 -16.24
CA ALA A 43 -11.66 6.82 -16.81
C ALA A 43 -10.99 8.18 -17.08
N VAL A 44 -9.77 8.33 -16.57
CA VAL A 44 -8.89 9.48 -16.84
C VAL A 44 -7.62 8.93 -17.48
N ALA A 45 -7.43 9.18 -18.77
CA ALA A 45 -6.26 8.68 -19.48
C ALA A 45 -4.99 9.42 -19.04
N GLY A 46 -3.95 8.69 -18.61
CA GLY A 46 -2.67 9.27 -18.22
C GLY A 46 -1.68 8.23 -17.73
N ASP A 47 -0.39 8.55 -17.81
CA ASP A 47 0.70 7.68 -17.38
C ASP A 47 1.70 8.47 -16.53
N LEU A 48 2.08 7.92 -15.36
CA LEU A 48 3.09 8.51 -14.48
C LEU A 48 4.48 8.66 -15.15
N THR A 49 4.73 7.85 -16.16
CA THR A 49 6.00 7.91 -16.92
C THR A 49 5.96 8.91 -18.08
N ASP A 50 4.77 9.44 -18.40
CA ASP A 50 4.55 10.45 -19.45
C ASP A 50 4.06 11.78 -18.82
N GLY A 51 4.99 12.70 -18.60
CA GLY A 51 4.70 13.99 -17.97
C GLY A 51 3.65 14.85 -18.70
N PRO A 52 3.70 15.00 -20.03
CA PRO A 52 2.67 15.69 -20.80
C PRO A 52 1.27 15.11 -20.61
N SER A 53 1.10 13.77 -20.75
CA SER A 53 -0.22 13.12 -20.58
C SER A 53 -0.75 13.30 -19.16
N LEU A 54 0.11 13.14 -18.15
CA LEU A 54 -0.25 13.32 -16.75
C LEU A 54 -0.66 14.75 -16.43
N SER A 55 0.07 15.74 -16.96
CA SER A 55 -0.26 17.16 -16.76
C SER A 55 -1.59 17.53 -17.41
N ALA A 56 -1.85 17.01 -18.61
CA ALA A 56 -3.14 17.21 -19.30
C ALA A 56 -4.30 16.57 -18.52
N ALA A 57 -4.11 15.34 -18.01
CA ALA A 57 -5.09 14.65 -17.19
C ALA A 57 -5.45 15.47 -15.92
N ILE A 58 -4.46 15.92 -15.16
CA ILE A 58 -4.64 16.71 -13.95
C ILE A 58 -5.30 18.07 -14.25
N ALA A 59 -4.88 18.75 -15.32
CA ALA A 59 -5.44 20.05 -15.72
C ALA A 59 -6.92 19.94 -16.16
N THR A 60 -7.28 18.86 -16.82
CA THR A 60 -8.66 18.59 -17.25
C THR A 60 -9.56 18.21 -16.07
N GLU A 61 -9.07 17.28 -15.22
CA GLU A 61 -9.82 16.79 -14.08
C GLU A 61 -10.03 17.81 -12.97
N ARG A 62 -9.04 18.68 -12.74
CA ARG A 62 -9.01 19.66 -11.65
C ARG A 62 -9.50 19.04 -10.33
N PRO A 63 -8.84 17.96 -9.84
CA PRO A 63 -9.28 17.26 -8.64
C PRO A 63 -9.11 18.14 -7.39
N ASP A 64 -10.03 17.98 -6.42
CA ASP A 64 -9.87 18.53 -5.07
C ASP A 64 -8.85 17.72 -4.27
N CYS A 65 -8.78 16.41 -4.57
CA CYS A 65 -7.88 15.46 -3.90
C CYS A 65 -7.30 14.46 -4.91
N VAL A 66 -6.01 14.17 -4.78
CA VAL A 66 -5.32 13.10 -5.50
C VAL A 66 -4.88 12.03 -4.50
N ILE A 67 -5.37 10.80 -4.65
CA ILE A 67 -4.90 9.66 -3.85
C ILE A 67 -3.93 8.86 -4.72
N HIS A 68 -2.65 8.87 -4.32
CA HIS A 68 -1.55 8.29 -5.10
C HIS A 68 -1.18 6.90 -4.60
N LEU A 69 -1.71 5.86 -5.29
CA LEU A 69 -1.43 4.45 -5.01
C LEU A 69 -0.50 3.80 -6.05
N ALA A 70 -0.40 4.38 -7.25
CA ALA A 70 0.34 3.78 -8.34
C ALA A 70 1.83 3.67 -7.99
N ALA A 71 2.35 2.45 -8.01
CA ALA A 71 3.76 2.15 -7.75
C ALA A 71 4.14 0.79 -8.35
N GLU A 72 5.41 0.64 -8.71
CA GLU A 72 6.04 -0.68 -8.82
C GLU A 72 6.26 -1.21 -7.40
N ILE A 73 5.87 -2.47 -7.16
CA ILE A 73 5.88 -3.09 -5.82
C ILE A 73 7.18 -3.86 -5.55
N ALA A 74 7.34 -4.37 -4.34
CA ALA A 74 8.55 -5.05 -3.89
C ALA A 74 8.96 -6.29 -4.69
N SER A 75 8.05 -6.93 -5.43
CA SER A 75 8.33 -8.04 -6.34
C SER A 75 9.00 -7.61 -7.66
N GLN A 76 9.03 -6.30 -7.98
CA GLN A 76 9.74 -5.76 -9.14
C GLN A 76 11.26 -5.88 -8.93
N ARG A 77 11.94 -6.61 -9.83
CA ARG A 77 13.38 -6.84 -9.75
C ARG A 77 14.24 -5.71 -10.35
N SER A 78 13.63 -4.86 -11.18
CA SER A 78 14.34 -3.75 -11.82
C SER A 78 14.27 -2.49 -10.96
N GLU A 79 15.38 -2.14 -10.29
CA GLU A 79 15.51 -0.89 -9.53
C GLU A 79 15.24 0.33 -10.40
N ARG A 80 15.69 0.30 -11.66
CA ARG A 80 15.42 1.38 -12.63
C ARG A 80 13.92 1.59 -12.85
N LYS A 81 13.14 0.51 -12.96
CA LYS A 81 11.67 0.62 -13.10
C LYS A 81 11.02 1.15 -11.82
N ILE A 82 11.47 0.65 -10.65
CA ILE A 82 11.01 1.15 -9.36
C ILE A 82 11.27 2.67 -9.27
N HIS A 83 12.47 3.13 -9.58
CA HIS A 83 12.80 4.55 -9.54
C HIS A 83 11.97 5.37 -10.53
N ALA A 84 11.89 4.93 -11.80
CA ALA A 84 11.17 5.67 -12.85
C ALA A 84 9.68 5.88 -12.54
N VAL A 85 9.03 4.88 -11.90
CA VAL A 85 7.61 4.95 -11.54
C VAL A 85 7.41 5.59 -10.17
N ASN A 86 8.10 5.09 -9.13
CA ASN A 86 7.82 5.48 -7.75
C ASN A 86 8.42 6.84 -7.39
N VAL A 87 9.56 7.20 -7.95
CA VAL A 87 10.24 8.47 -7.63
C VAL A 87 9.93 9.51 -8.69
N GLU A 88 10.36 9.29 -9.94
CA GLU A 88 10.16 10.27 -11.01
C GLU A 88 8.66 10.43 -11.34
N GLY A 89 7.87 9.34 -11.31
CA GLY A 89 6.43 9.40 -11.51
C GLY A 89 5.73 10.23 -10.43
N THR A 90 6.10 10.05 -9.16
CA THR A 90 5.60 10.87 -8.05
C THR A 90 6.00 12.34 -8.23
N ALA A 91 7.25 12.63 -8.60
CA ALA A 91 7.70 14.00 -8.88
C ALA A 91 6.89 14.68 -9.99
N ARG A 92 6.60 13.94 -11.09
CA ARG A 92 5.76 14.45 -12.20
C ARG A 92 4.33 14.71 -11.74
N LEU A 93 3.75 13.82 -10.92
CA LEU A 93 2.42 14.01 -10.36
C LEU A 93 2.34 15.27 -9.49
N LEU A 94 3.27 15.44 -8.58
CA LEU A 94 3.34 16.63 -7.72
C LEU A 94 3.49 17.90 -8.54
N LYS A 95 4.35 17.91 -9.57
CA LYS A 95 4.50 19.05 -10.49
C LYS A 95 3.19 19.38 -11.19
N ALA A 96 2.44 18.38 -11.65
CA ALA A 96 1.15 18.59 -12.28
C ALA A 96 0.10 19.16 -11.30
N CYS A 97 0.09 18.66 -10.05
CA CYS A 97 -0.79 19.17 -8.98
C CYS A 97 -0.44 20.63 -8.62
N LEU A 98 0.84 20.95 -8.49
CA LEU A 98 1.30 22.33 -8.25
C LEU A 98 0.89 23.29 -9.36
N GLY A 99 0.77 22.81 -10.60
CA GLY A 99 0.27 23.60 -11.74
C GLY A 99 -1.20 24.03 -11.61
N LEU A 100 -1.97 23.45 -10.69
CA LEU A 100 -3.35 23.85 -10.39
C LEU A 100 -3.42 24.93 -9.29
N ALA A 101 -2.38 25.05 -8.47
CA ALA A 101 -2.32 26.06 -7.42
C ALA A 101 -1.99 27.44 -8.00
N PRO A 102 -2.46 28.53 -7.39
CA PRO A 102 -2.01 29.87 -7.76
C PRO A 102 -0.49 30.02 -7.52
N PRO A 103 0.20 30.83 -8.32
CA PRO A 103 1.64 31.03 -8.15
C PRO A 103 2.02 31.44 -6.71
N GLY A 104 2.98 30.72 -6.13
CA GLY A 104 3.44 30.94 -4.75
C GLY A 104 2.47 30.49 -3.64
N ARG A 105 1.34 29.83 -3.98
CA ARG A 105 0.29 29.42 -3.05
C ARG A 105 0.01 27.92 -3.16
N ALA A 106 1.07 27.09 -3.07
CA ALA A 106 0.98 25.64 -3.19
C ALA A 106 -0.05 25.01 -2.22
N ALA A 107 -0.21 25.58 -1.03
CA ALA A 107 -1.20 25.13 -0.05
C ALA A 107 -2.67 25.24 -0.51
N GLU A 108 -2.94 25.93 -1.60
CA GLU A 108 -4.28 26.04 -2.23
C GLU A 108 -4.45 25.08 -3.41
N GLY A 109 -3.46 24.27 -3.69
CA GLY A 109 -3.54 23.19 -4.66
C GLY A 109 -4.35 22.00 -4.14
N PRO A 110 -4.52 20.96 -4.96
CA PRO A 110 -5.24 19.75 -4.56
C PRO A 110 -4.55 19.08 -3.37
N ARG A 111 -5.36 18.48 -2.48
CA ARG A 111 -4.84 17.60 -1.44
C ARG A 111 -4.17 16.38 -2.08
N VAL A 112 -3.04 15.92 -1.52
CA VAL A 112 -2.36 14.71 -1.96
C VAL A 112 -2.32 13.70 -0.81
N VAL A 113 -2.93 12.54 -0.99
CA VAL A 113 -2.81 11.40 -0.07
C VAL A 113 -1.89 10.37 -0.70
N PHE A 114 -0.74 10.15 -0.10
CA PHE A 114 0.28 9.24 -0.61
C PHE A 114 0.26 7.91 0.14
N ALA A 115 0.05 6.81 -0.58
CA ALA A 115 0.20 5.48 -0.03
C ALA A 115 1.68 5.08 -0.02
N SER A 116 2.28 5.07 1.16
CA SER A 116 3.62 4.56 1.42
C SER A 116 3.59 3.15 2.01
N THR A 117 4.49 2.83 2.94
CA THR A 117 4.53 1.54 3.65
C THR A 117 5.40 1.60 4.90
N VAL A 118 5.09 0.78 5.91
CA VAL A 118 6.02 0.47 7.01
C VAL A 118 6.98 -0.68 6.67
N VAL A 119 6.74 -1.34 5.53
CA VAL A 119 7.46 -2.55 5.10
C VAL A 119 8.70 -2.17 4.29
N THR A 120 9.75 -1.65 4.94
CA THR A 120 10.94 -1.11 4.30
C THR A 120 12.24 -1.84 4.64
N GLY A 121 12.31 -2.51 5.80
CA GLY A 121 13.46 -3.24 6.29
C GLY A 121 13.16 -4.03 7.56
N ASP A 122 14.15 -4.70 8.16
CA ASP A 122 14.02 -5.47 9.38
C ASP A 122 14.12 -4.57 10.61
N ALA A 123 13.07 -4.51 11.42
CA ALA A 123 13.07 -3.81 12.70
C ALA A 123 13.45 -4.71 13.89
N HIS A 124 13.86 -5.97 13.63
CA HIS A 124 14.25 -6.95 14.66
C HIS A 124 13.18 -7.10 15.76
N GLY A 125 11.90 -7.00 15.41
CA GLY A 125 10.77 -7.09 16.34
C GLY A 125 10.50 -5.83 17.17
N ALA A 126 11.22 -4.71 16.92
CA ALA A 126 10.95 -3.45 17.58
C ALA A 126 9.57 -2.90 17.20
N LEU A 127 8.94 -2.16 18.12
CA LEU A 127 7.71 -1.43 17.85
C LEU A 127 8.05 -0.13 17.10
N LEU A 128 7.50 0.02 15.91
CA LEU A 128 7.62 1.22 15.08
C LEU A 128 6.42 2.14 15.32
N THR A 129 6.71 3.39 15.55
CA THR A 129 5.73 4.49 15.56
C THR A 129 6.07 5.47 14.45
N GLU A 130 5.21 6.43 14.19
CA GLU A 130 5.44 7.45 13.16
C GLU A 130 6.68 8.31 13.42
N ASP A 131 7.09 8.42 14.68
CA ASP A 131 8.30 9.15 15.12
C ASP A 131 9.57 8.28 15.05
N THR A 132 9.42 6.97 14.82
CA THR A 132 10.55 6.04 14.73
C THR A 132 11.10 6.02 13.29
N PRO A 133 12.40 6.27 13.08
CA PRO A 133 13.00 6.07 11.77
C PRO A 133 12.81 4.63 11.29
N LEU A 134 12.23 4.46 10.09
CA LEU A 134 12.07 3.13 9.52
C LEU A 134 13.41 2.59 9.04
N PRO A 135 13.73 1.30 9.29
CA PRO A 135 14.85 0.65 8.63
C PRO A 135 14.59 0.56 7.12
N VAL A 136 15.56 0.93 6.28
CA VAL A 136 15.40 0.97 4.82
C VAL A 136 16.47 0.17 4.14
N GLU A 137 16.11 -1.03 3.72
CA GLU A 137 17.06 -2.01 3.16
C GLU A 137 16.80 -2.31 1.69
N THR A 138 15.55 -2.11 1.23
CA THR A 138 15.15 -2.51 -0.13
C THR A 138 15.06 -1.32 -1.08
N PRO A 139 15.28 -1.52 -2.41
CA PRO A 139 15.06 -0.48 -3.41
C PRO A 139 13.63 0.07 -3.39
N TYR A 140 12.65 -0.80 -3.14
CA TYR A 140 11.26 -0.41 -2.98
C TYR A 140 11.07 0.49 -1.76
N GLY A 141 11.59 0.09 -0.58
CA GLY A 141 11.54 0.90 0.63
C GLY A 141 12.16 2.28 0.44
N ARG A 142 13.36 2.35 -0.17
CA ARG A 142 14.01 3.63 -0.52
C ARG A 142 13.12 4.50 -1.40
N SER A 143 12.51 3.92 -2.44
CA SER A 143 11.65 4.68 -3.36
C SER A 143 10.40 5.22 -2.69
N LYS A 144 9.82 4.48 -1.73
CA LYS A 144 8.64 4.94 -0.97
C LYS A 144 9.00 6.06 0.01
N GLN A 145 10.14 5.96 0.70
CA GLN A 145 10.62 7.03 1.58
C GLN A 145 10.96 8.31 0.80
N GLU A 146 11.58 8.19 -0.36
CA GLU A 146 11.85 9.35 -1.23
C GLU A 146 10.54 10.00 -1.69
N GLY A 147 9.54 9.18 -2.05
CA GLY A 147 8.19 9.65 -2.36
C GLY A 147 7.53 10.41 -1.20
N GLU A 148 7.63 9.89 0.03
CA GLU A 148 7.13 10.57 1.24
C GLU A 148 7.77 11.95 1.41
N ARG A 149 9.09 11.99 1.33
CA ARG A 149 9.85 13.25 1.46
C ARG A 149 9.37 14.27 0.43
N MET A 150 9.31 13.88 -0.85
CA MET A 150 8.86 14.78 -1.91
C MET A 150 7.42 15.28 -1.68
N VAL A 151 6.53 14.40 -1.26
CA VAL A 151 5.12 14.74 -1.00
C VAL A 151 4.99 15.73 0.15
N LEU A 152 5.66 15.46 1.28
CA LEU A 152 5.61 16.34 2.46
C LEU A 152 6.31 17.69 2.24
N GLU A 153 7.37 17.73 1.43
CA GLU A 153 8.11 18.95 1.07
C GLU A 153 7.48 19.72 -0.10
N SER A 154 6.46 19.20 -0.76
CA SER A 154 5.85 19.80 -1.97
C SER A 154 5.18 21.16 -1.72
N GLY A 155 4.81 21.46 -0.47
CA GLY A 155 3.98 22.60 -0.10
C GLY A 155 2.47 22.40 -0.38
N LEU A 156 2.06 21.32 -1.05
CA LEU A 156 0.65 20.94 -1.20
C LEU A 156 0.08 20.44 0.14
N PRO A 157 -1.25 20.49 0.35
CA PRO A 157 -1.87 19.84 1.49
C PRO A 157 -1.69 18.31 1.41
N ALA A 158 -0.64 17.78 2.01
CA ALA A 158 -0.20 16.41 1.85
C ALA A 158 -0.46 15.56 3.10
N VAL A 159 -0.79 14.28 2.90
CA VAL A 159 -0.94 13.25 3.94
C VAL A 159 -0.26 11.98 3.47
N VAL A 160 0.46 11.31 4.36
CA VAL A 160 1.10 10.03 4.10
C VAL A 160 0.42 8.92 4.89
N ILE A 161 0.01 7.86 4.21
CA ILE A 161 -0.51 6.63 4.81
C ILE A 161 0.51 5.52 4.58
N ARG A 162 0.98 4.90 5.66
CA ARG A 162 1.93 3.78 5.64
C ARG A 162 1.23 2.47 6.03
N PRO A 163 0.59 1.76 5.11
CA PRO A 163 0.09 0.42 5.41
C PRO A 163 1.24 -0.57 5.58
N SER A 164 0.94 -1.65 6.27
CA SER A 164 1.80 -2.83 6.38
C SER A 164 1.52 -3.82 5.23
N HIS A 165 1.65 -5.14 5.48
CA HIS A 165 1.34 -6.18 4.50
C HIS A 165 -0.18 -6.23 4.26
N VAL A 166 -0.59 -5.62 3.15
CA VAL A 166 -2.02 -5.54 2.80
C VAL A 166 -2.49 -6.88 2.25
N TYR A 167 -3.51 -7.47 2.85
CA TYR A 167 -4.11 -8.73 2.42
C TYR A 167 -5.64 -8.59 2.16
N GLY A 168 -6.22 -9.60 1.50
CA GLY A 168 -7.64 -9.63 1.12
C GLY A 168 -7.85 -10.61 -0.04
N SER A 169 -9.03 -10.61 -0.67
CA SER A 169 -9.38 -11.52 -1.76
C SER A 169 -8.64 -11.27 -3.09
N GLY A 170 -7.53 -10.51 -3.09
CA GLY A 170 -6.74 -10.18 -4.28
C GLY A 170 -5.27 -9.95 -3.99
N GLY A 171 -4.57 -9.30 -4.94
CA GLY A 171 -3.16 -8.97 -4.83
C GLY A 171 -2.25 -10.18 -4.61
N TRP A 172 -1.11 -9.94 -3.95
CA TRP A 172 -0.13 -10.98 -3.63
C TRP A 172 -0.71 -12.10 -2.76
N TYR A 173 -1.67 -11.76 -1.88
CA TYR A 173 -2.30 -12.75 -1.01
C TYR A 173 -3.00 -13.84 -1.82
N ALA A 174 -3.80 -13.48 -2.81
CA ALA A 174 -4.48 -14.46 -3.67
C ALA A 174 -3.53 -15.12 -4.68
N SER A 175 -2.68 -14.32 -5.37
CA SER A 175 -1.87 -14.81 -6.49
C SER A 175 -0.63 -15.60 -6.07
N GLU A 176 -0.08 -15.34 -4.89
CA GLU A 176 1.16 -15.96 -4.42
C GLU A 176 0.89 -16.87 -3.22
N LEU A 177 0.32 -16.33 -2.11
CA LEU A 177 0.15 -17.08 -0.87
C LEU A 177 -0.90 -18.16 -1.02
N VAL A 178 -2.14 -17.80 -1.37
CA VAL A 178 -3.23 -18.77 -1.54
C VAL A 178 -2.96 -19.77 -2.67
N ALA A 179 -2.50 -19.26 -3.82
CA ALA A 179 -2.14 -20.14 -4.95
C ALA A 179 -0.99 -21.08 -4.60
N GLY A 180 -0.05 -20.64 -3.77
CA GLY A 180 1.03 -21.47 -3.25
C GLY A 180 0.56 -22.54 -2.27
N LEU A 181 -0.30 -22.19 -1.31
CA LEU A 181 -0.88 -23.11 -0.32
C LEU A 181 -1.75 -24.19 -0.97
N ARG A 182 -2.51 -23.85 -2.00
CA ARG A 182 -3.32 -24.82 -2.78
C ARG A 182 -2.50 -25.85 -3.56
N ARG A 183 -1.17 -25.65 -3.69
CA ARG A 183 -0.26 -26.57 -4.39
C ARG A 183 0.69 -27.23 -3.39
N PRO A 184 0.47 -28.54 -3.04
CA PRO A 184 1.31 -29.22 -2.05
C PRO A 184 2.81 -29.12 -2.37
N GLY A 185 3.60 -28.75 -1.35
CA GLY A 185 5.06 -28.66 -1.45
C GLY A 185 5.61 -27.41 -2.18
N ARG A 186 4.77 -26.53 -2.70
CA ARG A 186 5.23 -25.34 -3.44
C ARG A 186 5.56 -24.16 -2.55
N LEU A 187 4.90 -24.01 -1.40
CA LEU A 187 5.12 -22.95 -0.45
C LEU A 187 5.62 -23.49 0.87
N ALA A 188 6.70 -22.92 1.38
CA ALA A 188 7.25 -23.24 2.68
C ALA A 188 7.63 -21.96 3.43
N VAL A 189 7.43 -21.97 4.74
CA VAL A 189 7.91 -20.93 5.63
C VAL A 189 9.41 -21.05 5.82
N ILE A 190 10.16 -20.00 5.58
CA ILE A 190 11.61 -19.99 5.72
C ILE A 190 11.97 -19.84 7.19
N GLY A 191 12.82 -20.74 7.69
CA GLY A 191 13.28 -20.74 9.08
C GLY A 191 12.20 -21.15 10.07
N SER A 192 12.17 -20.49 11.24
CA SER A 192 11.19 -20.80 12.29
C SER A 192 9.80 -20.27 12.01
N GLY A 193 9.69 -19.22 11.19
CA GLY A 193 8.46 -18.47 10.95
C GLY A 193 7.94 -17.70 12.15
N LYS A 194 8.78 -17.53 13.21
CA LYS A 194 8.42 -16.79 14.43
C LYS A 194 8.60 -15.27 14.30
N ASN A 195 9.12 -14.81 13.16
CA ASN A 195 9.20 -13.39 12.87
C ASN A 195 7.80 -12.76 12.84
N LEU A 196 7.67 -11.61 13.46
CA LEU A 196 6.40 -10.89 13.55
C LEU A 196 6.12 -10.15 12.24
N TRP A 197 4.89 -10.25 11.82
CA TRP A 197 4.34 -9.54 10.68
C TRP A 197 3.20 -8.65 11.13
N ASP A 198 3.30 -7.39 10.81
CA ASP A 198 2.14 -6.54 10.76
C ASP A 198 1.39 -6.86 9.48
N VAL A 199 0.10 -7.06 9.60
CA VAL A 199 -0.81 -7.23 8.47
C VAL A 199 -1.93 -6.23 8.56
N VAL A 200 -2.63 -5.98 7.48
CA VAL A 200 -3.82 -5.13 7.48
C VAL A 200 -4.73 -5.53 6.32
N HIS A 201 -6.03 -5.59 6.59
CA HIS A 201 -6.99 -5.92 5.55
C HIS A 201 -7.15 -4.77 4.54
N VAL A 202 -7.33 -5.10 3.25
CA VAL A 202 -7.44 -4.12 2.16
C VAL A 202 -8.55 -3.09 2.38
N HIS A 203 -9.67 -3.48 2.97
CA HIS A 203 -10.77 -2.57 3.28
C HIS A 203 -10.43 -1.57 4.37
N ASP A 204 -9.58 -1.94 5.32
CA ASP A 204 -9.11 -1.06 6.40
C ASP A 204 -8.07 -0.05 5.89
N VAL A 205 -7.23 -0.47 4.94
CA VAL A 205 -6.33 0.45 4.21
C VAL A 205 -7.13 1.46 3.38
N ALA A 206 -8.15 0.99 2.65
CA ALA A 206 -9.03 1.85 1.88
C ALA A 206 -9.73 2.89 2.78
N HIS A 207 -10.23 2.46 3.94
CA HIS A 207 -10.83 3.36 4.93
C HIS A 207 -9.84 4.42 5.44
N ALA A 208 -8.61 4.03 5.78
CA ALA A 208 -7.58 4.97 6.20
C ALA A 208 -7.24 6.00 5.11
N LEU A 209 -7.18 5.59 3.84
CA LEU A 209 -6.95 6.49 2.71
C LEU A 209 -8.11 7.48 2.51
N VAL A 210 -9.36 7.02 2.69
CA VAL A 210 -10.54 7.90 2.66
C VAL A 210 -10.47 8.94 3.78
N LEU A 211 -10.18 8.54 5.02
CA LEU A 211 -10.01 9.47 6.14
C LEU A 211 -8.85 10.45 5.90
N GLY A 212 -7.76 9.97 5.30
CA GLY A 212 -6.65 10.80 4.86
C GLY A 212 -7.06 11.88 3.87
N ALA A 213 -7.98 11.55 2.96
CA ALA A 213 -8.50 12.49 1.98
C ALA A 213 -9.48 13.50 2.58
N GLU A 214 -10.36 13.08 3.48
CA GLU A 214 -11.47 13.87 3.99
C GLU A 214 -11.09 14.78 5.16
N GLN A 215 -10.29 14.28 6.11
CA GLN A 215 -10.17 14.97 7.42
C GLN A 215 -8.77 15.05 8.02
N ALA A 216 -7.76 14.32 7.47
CA ALA A 216 -6.44 14.34 8.06
C ALA A 216 -5.79 15.74 7.96
N PRO A 217 -5.12 16.24 9.00
CA PRO A 217 -4.35 17.47 8.91
C PRO A 217 -3.26 17.37 7.83
N ALA A 218 -3.01 18.45 7.09
CA ALA A 218 -1.90 18.51 6.15
C ALA A 218 -0.55 18.35 6.87
N GLY A 219 0.38 17.64 6.26
CA GLY A 219 1.69 17.29 6.85
C GLY A 219 1.66 16.04 7.72
N SER A 220 0.50 15.39 7.89
CA SER A 220 0.37 14.20 8.73
C SER A 220 0.88 12.94 8.06
N LEU A 221 1.36 12.02 8.90
CA LEU A 221 1.79 10.68 8.53
C LEU A 221 1.18 9.67 9.50
N TYR A 222 0.66 8.54 8.99
CA TYR A 222 -0.01 7.52 9.78
C TYR A 222 0.41 6.11 9.39
N HIS A 223 0.67 5.26 10.40
CA HIS A 223 0.77 3.82 10.22
C HIS A 223 -0.62 3.19 10.21
N VAL A 224 -0.82 2.21 9.31
CA VAL A 224 -2.10 1.51 9.15
C VAL A 224 -1.85 0.01 9.20
N VAL A 225 -2.13 -0.57 10.36
CA VAL A 225 -1.92 -1.97 10.69
C VAL A 225 -3.10 -2.46 11.53
N ASP A 226 -3.37 -3.77 11.58
CA ASP A 226 -4.34 -4.32 12.51
C ASP A 226 -3.88 -4.19 13.98
N ASP A 227 -4.70 -4.62 14.93
CA ASP A 227 -4.42 -4.41 16.35
C ASP A 227 -3.44 -5.46 16.92
N GLN A 228 -3.24 -6.58 16.23
CA GLN A 228 -2.43 -7.69 16.74
C GLN A 228 -1.44 -8.20 15.70
N PRO A 229 -0.14 -7.94 15.88
CA PRO A 229 0.87 -8.56 15.03
C PRO A 229 0.82 -10.08 15.16
N ILE A 230 0.94 -10.77 14.03
CA ILE A 230 0.92 -12.23 13.94
C ILE A 230 2.28 -12.75 13.51
N THR A 231 2.64 -13.98 13.83
CA THR A 231 3.85 -14.56 13.25
C THR A 231 3.61 -14.93 11.78
N PHE A 232 4.65 -14.89 10.97
CA PHE A 232 4.54 -15.26 9.56
C PHE A 232 4.00 -16.68 9.37
N TYR A 233 4.47 -17.62 10.23
CA TYR A 233 3.96 -18.99 10.20
C TYR A 233 2.47 -19.05 10.54
N ASP A 234 2.05 -18.39 11.61
CA ASP A 234 0.66 -18.45 12.07
C ASP A 234 -0.30 -17.81 11.07
N PHE A 235 0.11 -16.70 10.41
CA PHE A 235 -0.67 -16.09 9.32
C PHE A 235 -0.88 -17.05 8.15
N MET A 236 0.18 -17.77 7.73
CA MET A 236 0.08 -18.77 6.67
C MET A 236 -0.71 -20.00 7.10
N ALA A 237 -0.53 -20.48 8.34
CA ALA A 237 -1.26 -21.62 8.88
C ALA A 237 -2.76 -21.31 9.02
N LEU A 238 -3.11 -20.12 9.51
CA LEU A 238 -4.49 -19.63 9.58
C LEU A 238 -5.12 -19.58 8.17
N THR A 239 -4.39 -19.04 7.19
CA THR A 239 -4.89 -19.03 5.80
C THR A 239 -5.10 -20.45 5.26
N ALA A 240 -4.18 -21.37 5.53
CA ALA A 240 -4.30 -22.78 5.12
C ALA A 240 -5.52 -23.46 5.77
N GLU A 241 -5.75 -23.22 7.06
CA GLU A 241 -6.92 -23.70 7.80
C GLU A 241 -8.23 -23.21 7.16
N LYS A 242 -8.35 -21.90 6.88
CA LYS A 242 -9.56 -21.33 6.25
C LYS A 242 -9.78 -21.82 4.83
N LEU A 243 -8.71 -22.20 4.12
CA LEU A 243 -8.78 -22.82 2.79
C LEU A 243 -9.09 -24.32 2.83
N GLY A 244 -9.06 -24.96 4.02
CA GLY A 244 -9.21 -26.42 4.15
C GLY A 244 -8.03 -27.21 3.59
N VAL A 245 -6.83 -26.61 3.55
CA VAL A 245 -5.59 -27.26 3.08
C VAL A 245 -4.60 -27.50 4.20
N GLY A 246 -3.60 -28.37 3.97
CA GLY A 246 -2.59 -28.67 4.98
C GLY A 246 -1.74 -27.45 5.35
N ALA A 247 -1.32 -27.38 6.64
CA ALA A 247 -0.45 -26.32 7.13
C ALA A 247 0.88 -26.23 6.34
N PRO A 248 1.46 -25.03 6.20
CA PRO A 248 2.70 -24.85 5.43
C PRO A 248 3.86 -25.60 6.09
N ARG A 249 4.72 -26.21 5.28
CA ARG A 249 5.98 -26.81 5.75
C ARG A 249 6.99 -25.71 6.07
N ARG A 250 7.99 -26.04 6.89
CA ARG A 250 9.14 -25.18 7.17
C ARG A 250 10.33 -25.61 6.34
N ALA A 251 11.06 -24.66 5.78
CA ALA A 251 12.30 -24.88 5.06
C ALA A 251 13.49 -24.26 5.83
N PRO A 252 14.62 -24.96 5.97
CA PRO A 252 15.81 -24.39 6.59
C PRO A 252 16.29 -23.14 5.81
N VAL A 253 16.75 -22.11 6.56
CA VAL A 253 17.22 -20.84 5.98
C VAL A 253 18.36 -21.08 4.96
N TRP A 254 19.31 -21.97 5.28
CA TRP A 254 20.43 -22.26 4.38
C TRP A 254 19.98 -22.81 3.02
N LEU A 255 18.96 -23.69 3.02
CA LEU A 255 18.41 -24.26 1.79
C LEU A 255 17.64 -23.19 0.98
N ALA A 256 16.86 -22.37 1.66
CA ALA A 256 16.15 -21.28 1.02
C ALA A 256 17.09 -20.25 0.36
N ARG A 257 18.23 -19.95 1.00
CA ARG A 257 19.28 -19.07 0.43
C ARG A 257 19.88 -19.61 -0.88
N LEU A 258 20.08 -20.92 -0.97
CA LEU A 258 20.57 -21.55 -2.19
C LEU A 258 19.56 -21.47 -3.35
N ILE A 259 18.27 -21.54 -3.05
CA ILE A 259 17.20 -21.59 -4.08
C ILE A 259 16.71 -20.20 -4.45
N ALA A 260 16.42 -19.35 -3.46
CA ALA A 260 15.77 -18.06 -3.64
C ALA A 260 16.73 -16.85 -3.59
N GLY A 261 17.96 -17.06 -3.11
CA GLY A 261 18.96 -16.02 -2.90
C GLY A 261 18.82 -15.27 -1.58
N GLN A 262 19.88 -14.56 -1.18
CA GLN A 262 20.01 -13.88 0.11
C GLN A 262 18.89 -12.86 0.34
N ASN A 263 18.68 -11.95 -0.61
CA ASN A 263 17.72 -10.84 -0.47
C ASN A 263 16.27 -11.31 -0.27
N ALA A 264 15.88 -12.38 -0.98
CA ALA A 264 14.53 -12.93 -0.84
C ALA A 264 14.32 -13.59 0.55
N VAL A 265 15.35 -14.23 1.06
CA VAL A 265 15.31 -14.85 2.40
C VAL A 265 15.27 -13.78 3.49
N ASP A 266 16.13 -12.75 3.40
CA ASP A 266 16.19 -11.68 4.38
C ASP A 266 14.84 -10.91 4.43
N ALA A 267 14.21 -10.67 3.28
CA ALA A 267 12.86 -10.09 3.23
C ALA A 267 11.79 -10.98 3.90
N ALA A 268 11.91 -12.31 3.77
CA ALA A 268 10.94 -13.26 4.34
C ALA A 268 11.09 -13.46 5.85
N VAL A 269 12.30 -13.29 6.40
CA VAL A 269 12.58 -13.51 7.84
C VAL A 269 12.56 -12.24 8.68
N ARG A 270 12.42 -11.06 8.06
CA ARG A 270 12.35 -9.81 8.80
C ARG A 270 11.20 -9.81 9.79
N SER A 271 11.38 -9.07 10.88
CA SER A 271 10.40 -8.96 11.98
C SER A 271 10.16 -7.49 12.32
N ALA A 272 8.89 -7.07 12.29
CA ALA A 272 8.50 -5.73 12.65
C ALA A 272 7.12 -5.73 13.33
N ARG A 273 6.90 -4.74 14.20
CA ARG A 273 5.60 -4.40 14.77
C ARG A 273 5.40 -2.91 14.59
N SER A 274 4.23 -2.48 14.19
CA SER A 274 3.91 -1.05 14.05
C SER A 274 2.69 -0.69 14.88
N SER A 275 2.63 0.57 15.31
CA SER A 275 1.50 1.09 16.09
C SER A 275 0.51 1.79 15.17
N ASN A 276 -0.78 1.52 15.33
CA ASN A 276 -1.88 2.27 14.72
C ASN A 276 -2.49 3.32 15.67
N ALA A 277 -1.87 3.55 16.83
CA ALA A 277 -2.42 4.40 17.88
C ALA A 277 -2.64 5.86 17.44
N LYS A 278 -1.76 6.39 16.56
CA LYS A 278 -1.86 7.76 16.08
C LYS A 278 -3.09 7.96 15.18
N ILE A 279 -3.28 7.10 14.19
CA ILE A 279 -4.43 7.23 13.29
C ILE A 279 -5.76 7.02 14.03
N ARG A 280 -5.80 6.11 15.00
CA ARG A 280 -6.99 5.93 15.86
C ARG A 280 -7.31 7.18 16.66
N ARG A 281 -6.31 7.77 17.33
CA ARG A 281 -6.48 8.96 18.15
C ARG A 281 -6.86 10.21 17.34
N GLU A 282 -6.26 10.41 16.19
CA GLU A 282 -6.38 11.66 15.43
C GLU A 282 -7.51 11.63 14.39
N LEU A 283 -7.80 10.47 13.79
CA LEU A 283 -8.80 10.33 12.74
C LEU A 283 -10.00 9.47 13.15
N GLY A 284 -10.01 8.89 14.37
CA GLY A 284 -11.04 7.94 14.77
C GLY A 284 -11.08 6.68 13.90
N TRP A 285 -9.96 6.36 13.23
CA TRP A 285 -9.89 5.15 12.41
C TRP A 285 -9.94 3.91 13.31
N GLU A 286 -10.79 2.97 12.94
CA GLU A 286 -10.84 1.66 13.56
C GLU A 286 -10.84 0.58 12.48
N PRO A 287 -10.02 -0.48 12.63
CA PRO A 287 -10.03 -1.58 11.68
C PRO A 287 -11.33 -2.36 11.79
N ARG A 288 -11.98 -2.61 10.67
CA ARG A 288 -13.11 -3.55 10.58
C ARG A 288 -12.66 -4.97 10.87
N TYR A 289 -11.41 -5.27 10.55
CA TYR A 289 -10.76 -6.56 10.77
C TYR A 289 -9.57 -6.36 11.72
N PRO A 290 -9.82 -6.28 13.05
CA PRO A 290 -8.80 -5.91 14.03
C PRO A 290 -7.71 -6.98 14.23
N THR A 291 -7.93 -8.19 13.75
CA THR A 291 -6.97 -9.30 13.81
C THR A 291 -6.96 -10.10 12.53
N ALA A 292 -5.85 -10.82 12.29
CA ALA A 292 -5.73 -11.71 11.14
C ALA A 292 -6.84 -12.78 11.11
N GLU A 293 -7.31 -13.27 12.27
CA GLU A 293 -8.37 -14.29 12.35
C GLU A 293 -9.67 -13.81 11.70
N THR A 294 -10.04 -12.57 11.97
CA THR A 294 -11.27 -11.98 11.39
C THR A 294 -11.11 -11.66 9.92
N GLY A 295 -9.98 -11.10 9.54
CA GLY A 295 -9.75 -10.66 8.16
C GLY A 295 -9.44 -11.77 7.18
N VAL A 296 -8.72 -12.83 7.60
CA VAL A 296 -8.40 -13.98 6.73
C VAL A 296 -9.68 -14.75 6.37
N ALA A 297 -10.65 -14.85 7.29
CA ALA A 297 -11.93 -15.47 6.98
C ALA A 297 -12.67 -14.73 5.84
N ASP A 298 -12.72 -13.41 5.88
CA ASP A 298 -13.29 -12.57 4.82
C ASP A 298 -12.49 -12.70 3.51
N ALA A 299 -11.16 -12.57 3.59
CA ALA A 299 -10.27 -12.66 2.44
C ALA A 299 -10.40 -13.98 1.68
N VAL A 300 -10.57 -15.10 2.38
CA VAL A 300 -10.74 -16.44 1.78
C VAL A 300 -12.14 -16.61 1.18
N SER A 301 -13.18 -16.06 1.83
CA SER A 301 -14.55 -16.13 1.33
C SER A 301 -14.76 -15.36 0.02
N GLY A 302 -13.94 -14.35 -0.25
CA GLY A 302 -13.98 -13.52 -1.46
C GLY A 302 -13.14 -14.06 -2.63
N LEU A 303 -12.50 -15.25 -2.50
CA LEU A 303 -11.70 -15.90 -3.56
C LEU A 303 -12.61 -16.74 -4.45
#